data_7614780a48eb45c70fe500e59be0c5f3
#
_entry.id   7614780a48eb45c70fe500e59be0c5f3
#
_cell.length_a   1.000
_cell.length_b   1.000
_cell.length_c   1.000
_cell.angle_alpha   90.00
_cell.angle_beta   90.00
_cell.angle_gamma   90.00
#
_symmetry.space_group_name_H-M   'P 1'
#
loop_
_entity.id
_entity.type
_entity.pdbx_description
1 polymer ?
#
loop_
_entity_poly.entity_id
_entity_poly.type
_entity_poly.pdbx_seq_one_letter_code
_entity_poly.pdbx_strand_id
1 'polypeptide(L)'
;MTVGFKFRAYPTPEQQTLLLQWIGCQRMIYNCKVAEDRYFHSLQRKALSLVGQYPPIDQTYAQFKDKDQTPWLYEIPSQVLRNGAVKWVQAYSRFFKKLSGRPVFQSKSGKQSVWLTNELFHFQPVTDSLTGKVSHYELWIQKGKFKIGHIQFKAHREFIPPKSIHVSAEAGHW
;
A
#
# COMPACT_ATOMS: atom_id res chain seq x y z
N MET A 1 21.08 -0.36 -9.54
CA MET A 1 21.01 -0.27 -8.06
C MET A 1 19.82 0.61 -7.70
N THR A 2 18.87 0.12 -6.90
CA THR A 2 17.72 0.91 -6.48
C THR A 2 18.08 1.58 -5.15
N VAL A 3 18.10 2.91 -5.12
CA VAL A 3 18.37 3.69 -3.91
C VAL A 3 17.04 4.16 -3.33
N GLY A 4 16.80 3.86 -2.07
CA GLY A 4 15.63 4.32 -1.33
C GLY A 4 15.99 5.43 -0.36
N PHE A 5 15.18 6.49 -0.30
CA PHE A 5 15.31 7.56 0.68
C PHE A 5 14.14 7.55 1.66
N LYS A 6 14.39 7.87 2.91
CA LYS A 6 13.35 8.06 3.95
C LYS A 6 13.37 9.52 4.37
N PHE A 7 12.23 10.19 4.26
CA PHE A 7 12.05 11.57 4.68
C PHE A 7 11.00 11.64 5.79
N ARG A 8 11.11 12.64 6.64
CA ARG A 8 10.13 12.95 7.67
C ARG A 8 8.97 13.71 7.07
N ALA A 9 7.75 13.23 7.30
CA ALA A 9 6.52 13.88 6.87
C ALA A 9 5.72 14.40 8.07
N TYR A 10 4.90 15.42 7.83
CA TYR A 10 4.11 16.13 8.84
C TYR A 10 2.64 16.25 8.40
N PRO A 11 1.91 15.12 8.32
CA PRO A 11 0.48 15.17 7.98
C PRO A 11 -0.33 15.80 9.12
N THR A 12 -1.39 16.52 8.76
CA THR A 12 -2.37 17.04 9.75
C THR A 12 -3.12 15.87 10.42
N PRO A 13 -3.80 16.09 11.57
CA PRO A 13 -4.58 15.03 12.22
C PRO A 13 -5.62 14.38 11.30
N GLU A 14 -6.28 15.18 10.45
CA GLU A 14 -7.25 14.69 9.46
C GLU A 14 -6.57 13.82 8.41
N GLN A 15 -5.42 14.24 7.90
CA GLN A 15 -4.62 13.47 6.94
C GLN A 15 -4.11 12.17 7.58
N GLN A 16 -3.69 12.20 8.83
CA GLN A 16 -3.28 10.99 9.57
C GLN A 16 -4.42 9.98 9.65
N THR A 17 -5.64 10.44 9.95
CA THR A 17 -6.83 9.59 10.01
C THR A 17 -7.08 8.91 8.67
N LEU A 18 -7.06 9.65 7.56
CA LEU A 18 -7.24 9.11 6.22
C LEU A 18 -6.12 8.13 5.84
N LEU A 19 -4.87 8.47 6.15
CA LEU A 19 -3.72 7.59 5.90
C LEU A 19 -3.83 6.28 6.69
N LEU A 20 -4.26 6.33 7.96
CA LEU A 20 -4.48 5.14 8.78
C LEU A 20 -5.60 4.25 8.22
N GLN A 21 -6.67 4.85 7.69
CA GLN A 21 -7.72 4.11 6.98
C GLN A 21 -7.15 3.41 5.74
N TRP A 22 -6.37 4.10 4.91
CA TRP A 22 -5.75 3.51 3.73
C TRP A 22 -4.77 2.38 4.09
N ILE A 23 -3.98 2.56 5.15
CA ILE A 23 -3.09 1.53 5.70
C ILE A 23 -3.90 0.29 6.11
N GLY A 24 -4.99 0.51 6.85
CA GLY A 24 -5.88 -0.55 7.33
C GLY A 24 -6.52 -1.34 6.20
N CYS A 25 -7.07 -0.64 5.20
CA CYS A 25 -7.71 -1.28 4.05
C CYS A 25 -6.71 -2.03 3.17
N GLN A 26 -5.52 -1.47 2.91
CA GLN A 26 -4.50 -2.17 2.15
C GLN A 26 -4.02 -3.45 2.87
N ARG A 27 -3.84 -3.39 4.20
CA ARG A 27 -3.51 -4.56 5.03
C ARG A 27 -4.64 -5.58 5.02
N MET A 28 -5.90 -5.14 5.10
CA MET A 28 -7.07 -6.02 5.04
C MET A 28 -7.07 -6.84 3.75
N ILE A 29 -6.91 -6.21 2.59
CA ILE A 29 -6.87 -6.93 1.32
C ILE A 29 -5.70 -7.93 1.28
N TYR A 30 -4.51 -7.55 1.72
CA TYR A 30 -3.38 -8.48 1.84
C TYR A 30 -3.75 -9.70 2.73
N ASN A 31 -4.35 -9.44 3.89
CA ASN A 31 -4.74 -10.51 4.82
C ASN A 31 -5.87 -11.38 4.27
N CYS A 32 -6.82 -10.82 3.53
CA CYS A 32 -7.85 -11.60 2.84
C CYS A 32 -7.23 -12.57 1.82
N LYS A 33 -6.23 -12.14 1.06
CA LYS A 33 -5.47 -13.01 0.14
C LYS A 33 -4.74 -14.13 0.88
N VAL A 34 -4.14 -13.83 2.04
CA VAL A 34 -3.49 -14.85 2.89
C VAL A 34 -4.52 -15.86 3.42
N ALA A 35 -5.71 -15.38 3.84
CA ALA A 35 -6.78 -16.24 4.35
C ALA A 35 -7.33 -17.16 3.26
N GLU A 36 -7.62 -16.60 2.08
CA GLU A 36 -8.07 -17.33 0.90
C GLU A 36 -7.09 -18.45 0.53
N ASP A 37 -5.81 -18.13 0.42
CA ASP A 37 -4.76 -19.08 0.13
C ASP A 37 -4.70 -20.22 1.17
N ARG A 38 -4.73 -19.90 2.46
CA ARG A 38 -4.74 -20.90 3.54
C ARG A 38 -5.97 -21.79 3.49
N TYR A 39 -7.13 -21.24 3.19
CA TYR A 39 -8.37 -21.99 3.07
C TYR A 39 -8.29 -23.02 1.95
N PHE A 40 -7.87 -22.63 0.75
CA PHE A 40 -7.73 -23.55 -0.38
C PHE A 40 -6.67 -24.64 -0.14
N HIS A 41 -5.54 -24.28 0.49
CA HIS A 41 -4.56 -25.30 0.87
C HIS A 41 -5.08 -26.29 1.92
N SER A 42 -5.91 -25.84 2.86
CA SER A 42 -6.56 -26.71 3.82
C SER A 42 -7.55 -27.67 3.15
N LEU A 43 -8.34 -27.16 2.19
CA LEU A 43 -9.25 -27.99 1.40
C LEU A 43 -8.51 -29.06 0.59
N GLN A 44 -7.43 -28.70 -0.08
CA GLN A 44 -6.64 -29.66 -0.86
C GLN A 44 -6.06 -30.79 -0.02
N ARG A 45 -5.59 -30.49 1.19
CA ARG A 45 -5.12 -31.51 2.13
C ARG A 45 -6.22 -32.49 2.56
N LYS A 46 -7.47 -32.01 2.64
CA LYS A 46 -8.62 -32.80 3.10
C LYS A 46 -9.33 -33.53 1.97
N ALA A 47 -9.38 -32.93 0.78
CA ALA A 47 -10.18 -33.42 -0.35
C ALA A 47 -9.42 -34.31 -1.32
N LEU A 48 -8.16 -34.62 -1.04
CA LEU A 48 -7.35 -35.67 -1.73
C LEU A 48 -7.49 -35.70 -3.23
N SER A 49 -7.37 -35.05 -4.11
CA SER A 49 -7.51 -35.19 -5.58
C SER A 49 -8.80 -34.69 -6.22
N LEU A 50 -9.84 -34.35 -5.48
CA LEU A 50 -11.09 -33.84 -6.05
C LEU A 50 -11.01 -32.37 -6.46
N VAL A 51 -10.05 -31.61 -5.91
CA VAL A 51 -9.83 -30.20 -6.23
C VAL A 51 -8.48 -30.05 -6.92
N GLY A 52 -8.44 -30.34 -8.22
CA GLY A 52 -7.22 -30.26 -9.01
C GLY A 52 -6.76 -28.84 -9.38
N GLN A 53 -7.36 -27.78 -8.81
CA GLN A 53 -7.01 -26.41 -9.13
C GLN A 53 -6.61 -25.62 -7.89
N TYR A 54 -5.39 -25.09 -7.91
CA TYR A 54 -4.95 -24.07 -6.95
C TYR A 54 -5.55 -22.72 -7.32
N PRO A 55 -5.96 -21.90 -6.33
CA PRO A 55 -6.36 -20.53 -6.63
C PRO A 55 -5.18 -19.81 -7.29
N PRO A 56 -5.44 -18.99 -8.29
CA PRO A 56 -4.38 -18.26 -8.96
C PRO A 56 -3.69 -17.30 -7.99
N ILE A 57 -2.35 -17.24 -8.07
CA ILE A 57 -1.58 -16.22 -7.37
C ILE A 57 -1.62 -14.95 -8.21
N ASP A 58 -2.67 -14.18 -8.03
CA ASP A 58 -2.97 -12.97 -8.79
C ASP A 58 -3.26 -11.77 -7.88
N GLN A 59 -3.45 -10.61 -8.48
CA GLN A 59 -3.80 -9.38 -7.80
C GLN A 59 -5.31 -9.11 -7.70
N THR A 60 -6.15 -10.12 -7.92
CA THR A 60 -7.61 -9.99 -7.82
C THR A 60 -8.02 -9.75 -6.37
N TYR A 61 -8.88 -8.79 -6.14
CA TYR A 61 -9.34 -8.38 -4.82
C TYR A 61 -10.84 -8.01 -4.79
N ALA A 62 -11.50 -7.97 -5.94
CA ALA A 62 -12.89 -7.53 -6.05
C ALA A 62 -13.84 -8.41 -5.23
N GLN A 63 -13.54 -9.70 -5.08
CA GLN A 63 -14.30 -10.66 -4.27
C GLN A 63 -14.37 -10.29 -2.78
N PHE A 64 -13.48 -9.43 -2.29
CA PHE A 64 -13.46 -8.98 -0.89
C PHE A 64 -14.26 -7.70 -0.66
N LYS A 65 -14.79 -7.10 -1.75
CA LYS A 65 -15.63 -5.90 -1.66
C LYS A 65 -17.10 -6.30 -1.65
N ASP A 66 -17.75 -5.98 -0.57
CA ASP A 66 -19.17 -6.19 -0.38
C ASP A 66 -19.80 -4.92 0.20
N LYS A 67 -20.95 -4.48 -0.36
CA LYS A 67 -21.58 -3.23 0.06
C LYS A 67 -22.16 -3.30 1.47
N ASP A 68 -22.55 -4.48 1.91
CA ASP A 68 -23.18 -4.69 3.21
C ASP A 68 -22.12 -5.06 4.27
N GLN A 69 -21.13 -5.89 3.91
CA GLN A 69 -20.13 -6.41 4.84
C GLN A 69 -18.87 -5.58 4.92
N THR A 70 -18.45 -4.94 3.82
CA THR A 70 -17.21 -4.15 3.74
C THR A 70 -17.42 -2.79 3.06
N PRO A 71 -18.45 -1.99 3.46
CA PRO A 71 -18.79 -0.73 2.80
C PRO A 71 -17.62 0.27 2.79
N TRP A 72 -16.79 0.27 3.83
CA TRP A 72 -15.62 1.16 3.94
C TRP A 72 -14.58 0.96 2.83
N LEU A 73 -14.54 -0.21 2.17
CA LEU A 73 -13.63 -0.43 1.04
C LEU A 73 -14.02 0.37 -0.22
N TYR A 74 -15.26 0.89 -0.28
CA TYR A 74 -15.70 1.78 -1.34
C TYR A 74 -15.33 3.25 -1.11
N GLU A 75 -14.89 3.57 0.11
CA GLU A 75 -14.41 4.90 0.49
C GLU A 75 -12.89 5.07 0.24
N ILE A 76 -12.23 4.04 -0.27
CA ILE A 76 -10.79 4.00 -0.51
C ILE A 76 -10.53 3.86 -2.02
N PRO A 77 -9.50 4.53 -2.57
CA PRO A 77 -9.13 4.34 -3.97
C PRO A 77 -8.86 2.87 -4.29
N SER A 78 -9.43 2.39 -5.39
CA SER A 78 -9.25 0.99 -5.82
C SER A 78 -7.77 0.62 -6.00
N GLN A 79 -6.93 1.58 -6.37
CA GLN A 79 -5.48 1.39 -6.50
C GLN A 79 -4.80 1.05 -5.18
N VAL A 80 -5.27 1.61 -4.05
CA VAL A 80 -4.75 1.27 -2.71
C VAL A 80 -5.07 -0.19 -2.39
N LEU A 81 -6.29 -0.63 -2.71
CA LEU A 81 -6.74 -2.01 -2.49
C LEU A 81 -5.97 -2.98 -3.39
N ARG A 82 -5.87 -2.67 -4.69
CA ARG A 82 -5.06 -3.44 -5.65
C ARG A 82 -3.63 -3.60 -5.16
N ASN A 83 -3.01 -2.54 -4.66
CA ASN A 83 -1.65 -2.59 -4.14
C ASN A 83 -1.51 -3.53 -2.93
N GLY A 84 -2.56 -3.74 -2.15
CA GLY A 84 -2.61 -4.77 -1.10
C GLY A 84 -2.49 -6.18 -1.66
N ALA A 85 -3.25 -6.48 -2.71
CA ALA A 85 -3.17 -7.77 -3.40
C ALA A 85 -1.81 -7.94 -4.10
N VAL A 86 -1.28 -6.91 -4.74
CA VAL A 86 0.06 -6.94 -5.37
C VAL A 86 1.16 -7.22 -4.36
N LYS A 87 1.10 -6.66 -3.15
CA LYS A 87 2.04 -6.98 -2.06
C LYS A 87 2.02 -8.47 -1.71
N TRP A 88 0.85 -9.10 -1.70
CA TRP A 88 0.74 -10.53 -1.46
C TRP A 88 1.36 -11.35 -2.60
N VAL A 89 1.12 -11.00 -3.87
CA VAL A 89 1.77 -11.63 -5.02
C VAL A 89 3.30 -11.50 -4.94
N GLN A 90 3.80 -10.32 -4.59
CA GLN A 90 5.23 -10.09 -4.40
C GLN A 90 5.81 -10.93 -3.24
N ALA A 91 5.06 -11.10 -2.15
CA ALA A 91 5.49 -11.96 -1.05
C ALA A 91 5.58 -13.44 -1.49
N TYR A 92 4.64 -13.91 -2.30
CA TYR A 92 4.73 -15.25 -2.91
C TYR A 92 5.91 -15.39 -3.89
N SER A 93 6.14 -14.39 -4.73
CA SER A 93 7.31 -14.38 -5.62
C SER A 93 8.63 -14.53 -4.84
N ARG A 94 8.75 -13.86 -3.71
CA ARG A 94 9.92 -14.00 -2.83
C ARG A 94 10.00 -15.39 -2.18
N PHE A 95 8.88 -15.95 -1.78
CA PHE A 95 8.81 -17.31 -1.24
C PHE A 95 9.28 -18.34 -2.28
N PHE A 96 8.80 -18.29 -3.51
CA PHE A 96 9.24 -19.21 -4.58
C PHE A 96 10.73 -19.06 -4.92
N LYS A 97 11.27 -17.84 -4.80
CA LYS A 97 12.70 -17.59 -4.95
C LYS A 97 13.53 -17.99 -3.71
N LYS A 98 12.90 -18.59 -2.70
CA LYS A 98 13.55 -18.96 -1.42
C LYS A 98 14.18 -17.78 -0.67
N LEU A 99 13.69 -16.55 -0.88
CA LEU A 99 14.16 -15.34 -0.23
C LEU A 99 13.39 -15.01 1.05
N SER A 100 12.25 -15.65 1.29
CA SER A 100 11.43 -15.47 2.49
C SER A 100 10.57 -16.71 2.75
N GLY A 101 10.00 -16.80 3.96
CA GLY A 101 8.95 -17.77 4.26
C GLY A 101 7.66 -17.48 3.48
N ARG A 102 6.69 -18.39 3.61
CA ARG A 102 5.34 -18.22 3.02
C ARG A 102 4.67 -16.96 3.58
N PRO A 103 3.84 -16.26 2.77
CA PRO A 103 3.12 -15.09 3.25
C PRO A 103 2.31 -15.37 4.51
N VAL A 104 2.42 -14.48 5.50
CA VAL A 104 1.71 -14.55 6.79
C VAL A 104 0.86 -13.30 6.98
N PHE A 105 -0.12 -13.38 7.90
CA PHE A 105 -0.94 -12.23 8.25
C PHE A 105 -0.11 -11.06 8.78
N GLN A 106 -0.49 -9.85 8.36
CA GLN A 106 0.05 -8.61 8.90
C GLN A 106 -0.81 -8.14 10.06
N SER A 107 -0.18 -7.85 11.21
CA SER A 107 -0.87 -7.40 12.41
C SER A 107 -1.10 -5.88 12.42
N LYS A 108 -2.09 -5.45 13.19
CA LYS A 108 -2.35 -4.03 13.47
C LYS A 108 -1.25 -3.39 14.32
N SER A 109 -0.57 -4.18 15.17
CA SER A 109 0.55 -3.75 15.99
C SER A 109 1.90 -3.77 15.25
N GLY A 110 1.94 -4.32 14.04
CA GLY A 110 3.14 -4.34 13.21
C GLY A 110 3.37 -3.02 12.49
N LYS A 111 4.23 -3.05 11.47
CA LYS A 111 4.54 -1.88 10.64
C LYS A 111 3.29 -1.28 10.00
N GLN A 112 2.97 -0.03 10.34
CA GLN A 112 1.88 0.72 9.76
C GLN A 112 2.38 1.47 8.52
N SER A 113 2.10 0.94 7.33
CA SER A 113 2.59 1.51 6.08
C SER A 113 1.63 1.25 4.93
N VAL A 114 1.35 2.28 4.14
CA VAL A 114 0.64 2.17 2.86
C VAL A 114 1.61 2.35 1.71
N TRP A 115 1.55 1.46 0.74
CA TRP A 115 2.28 1.57 -0.51
C TRP A 115 1.41 2.27 -1.55
N LEU A 116 1.91 3.38 -2.08
CA LEU A 116 1.24 4.20 -3.08
C LEU A 116 2.04 4.16 -4.38
N THR A 117 1.36 3.95 -5.49
CA THR A 117 1.89 4.06 -6.84
C THR A 117 1.63 5.45 -7.41
N ASN A 118 2.34 5.84 -8.45
CA ASN A 118 2.29 7.16 -9.08
C ASN A 118 0.89 7.61 -9.57
N GLU A 119 -0.08 6.69 -9.59
CA GLU A 119 -1.49 7.00 -9.87
C GLU A 119 -2.18 7.72 -8.71
N LEU A 120 -1.62 7.64 -7.49
CA LEU A 120 -2.21 8.12 -6.24
C LEU A 120 -1.54 9.36 -5.70
N PHE A 121 -0.37 9.72 -6.20
CA PHE A 121 0.41 10.85 -5.72
C PHE A 121 1.19 11.51 -6.85
N HIS A 122 1.58 12.75 -6.61
CA HIS A 122 2.57 13.44 -7.43
C HIS A 122 3.41 14.38 -6.58
N PHE A 123 4.62 14.65 -7.04
CA PHE A 123 5.49 15.68 -6.49
C PHE A 123 5.38 16.91 -7.38
N GLN A 124 5.01 18.03 -6.78
CA GLN A 124 4.95 19.31 -7.46
C GLN A 124 6.22 20.09 -7.13
N PRO A 125 7.03 20.47 -8.13
CA PRO A 125 8.18 21.32 -7.89
C PRO A 125 7.72 22.74 -7.55
N VAL A 126 8.30 23.31 -6.50
CA VAL A 126 8.15 24.72 -6.14
C VAL A 126 9.42 25.44 -6.51
N THR A 127 9.31 26.38 -7.42
CA THR A 127 10.43 27.19 -7.90
C THR A 127 10.58 28.47 -7.08
N ASP A 128 11.81 28.81 -6.77
CA ASP A 128 12.14 30.10 -6.19
C ASP A 128 11.95 31.19 -7.26
N SER A 129 11.13 32.20 -6.96
CA SER A 129 10.80 33.30 -7.85
C SER A 129 12.02 34.18 -8.24
N LEU A 130 13.05 34.18 -7.41
CA LEU A 130 14.25 34.99 -7.65
C LEU A 130 15.30 34.26 -8.51
N THR A 131 15.46 32.96 -8.32
CA THR A 131 16.51 32.17 -8.98
C THR A 131 15.98 31.32 -10.15
N GLY A 132 14.65 31.11 -10.25
CA GLY A 132 14.04 30.22 -11.23
C GLY A 132 14.37 28.74 -11.04
N LYS A 133 15.08 28.37 -9.95
CA LYS A 133 15.44 26.99 -9.63
C LYS A 133 14.39 26.35 -8.72
N VAL A 134 14.25 25.03 -8.80
CA VAL A 134 13.40 24.27 -7.87
C VAL A 134 13.99 24.37 -6.46
N SER A 135 13.24 24.98 -5.54
CA SER A 135 13.62 25.11 -4.14
C SER A 135 13.30 23.87 -3.34
N HIS A 136 12.14 23.29 -3.55
CA HIS A 136 11.68 22.06 -2.90
C HIS A 136 10.54 21.42 -3.69
N TYR A 137 10.11 20.23 -3.24
CA TYR A 137 8.94 19.54 -3.79
C TYR A 137 7.83 19.47 -2.75
N GLU A 138 6.60 19.60 -3.21
CA GLU A 138 5.39 19.31 -2.45
C GLU A 138 4.86 17.93 -2.81
N LEU A 139 4.49 17.13 -1.81
CA LEU A 139 3.84 15.84 -2.00
C LEU A 139 2.33 16.00 -1.93
N TRP A 140 1.65 15.68 -3.02
CA TRP A 140 0.20 15.65 -3.10
C TRP A 140 -0.29 14.22 -3.24
N ILE A 141 -1.25 13.81 -2.39
CA ILE A 141 -1.86 12.48 -2.44
C ILE A 141 -3.35 12.67 -2.73
N GLN A 142 -3.77 12.27 -3.94
CA GLN A 142 -5.15 12.37 -4.38
C GLN A 142 -5.45 11.45 -5.57
N LYS A 143 -6.70 10.96 -5.65
CA LYS A 143 -7.23 10.23 -6.82
C LYS A 143 -8.73 10.44 -6.95
N GLY A 144 -9.14 11.18 -7.97
CA GLY A 144 -10.56 11.51 -8.18
C GLY A 144 -11.16 12.20 -6.94
N LYS A 145 -12.24 11.63 -6.41
CA LYS A 145 -12.90 12.14 -5.18
C LYS A 145 -12.11 11.88 -3.89
N PHE A 146 -11.13 10.97 -3.91
CA PHE A 146 -10.34 10.61 -2.74
C PHE A 146 -9.14 11.55 -2.63
N LYS A 147 -9.16 12.39 -1.62
CA LYS A 147 -8.17 13.45 -1.44
C LYS A 147 -7.63 13.45 -0.01
N ILE A 148 -6.35 13.15 0.14
CA ILE A 148 -5.60 13.41 1.37
C ILE A 148 -5.02 14.83 1.31
N GLY A 149 -4.64 15.28 0.12
CA GLY A 149 -4.13 16.61 -0.14
C GLY A 149 -2.61 16.72 -0.02
N HIS A 150 -2.15 17.93 0.21
CA HIS A 150 -0.73 18.24 0.36
C HIS A 150 -0.21 17.76 1.71
N ILE A 151 0.88 17.00 1.71
CA ILE A 151 1.60 16.58 2.91
C ILE A 151 2.97 17.27 2.92
N GLN A 152 3.24 18.00 3.99
CA GLN A 152 4.56 18.58 4.22
C GLN A 152 5.56 17.48 4.56
N PHE A 153 6.75 17.53 3.95
CA PHE A 153 7.86 16.65 4.28
C PHE A 153 9.19 17.42 4.18
N LYS A 154 10.18 16.95 4.91
CA LYS A 154 11.51 17.56 4.91
C LYS A 154 12.49 16.71 4.10
N ALA A 155 12.83 17.17 2.92
CA ALA A 155 13.92 16.61 2.13
C ALA A 155 15.25 17.18 2.63
N HIS A 156 16.13 16.31 3.13
CA HIS A 156 17.47 16.67 3.59
C HIS A 156 18.55 16.36 2.55
N ARG A 157 18.13 15.95 1.35
CA ARG A 157 18.98 15.70 0.17
C ARG A 157 18.14 15.79 -1.10
N GLU A 158 18.83 16.02 -2.20
CA GLU A 158 18.20 15.96 -3.53
C GLU A 158 17.69 14.54 -3.84
N PHE A 159 16.57 14.45 -4.50
CA PHE A 159 15.99 13.19 -4.97
C PHE A 159 15.25 13.39 -6.29
N ILE A 160 15.14 12.31 -7.04
CA ILE A 160 14.30 12.25 -8.23
C ILE A 160 12.94 11.67 -7.79
N PRO A 161 11.80 12.32 -8.15
CA PRO A 161 10.47 11.81 -7.82
C PRO A 161 10.31 10.34 -8.22
N PRO A 162 10.02 9.44 -7.26
CA PRO A 162 9.94 8.00 -7.53
C PRO A 162 8.60 7.62 -8.14
N LYS A 163 8.53 6.44 -8.76
CA LYS A 163 7.28 5.86 -9.28
C LYS A 163 6.36 5.29 -8.18
N SER A 164 6.87 5.08 -6.99
CA SER A 164 6.09 4.61 -5.84
C SER A 164 6.72 5.09 -4.54
N ILE A 165 5.87 5.27 -3.53
CA ILE A 165 6.28 5.66 -2.18
C ILE A 165 5.63 4.77 -1.14
N HIS A 166 6.25 4.67 0.01
CA HIS A 166 5.64 4.15 1.23
C HIS A 166 5.44 5.30 2.21
N VAL A 167 4.19 5.48 2.64
CA VAL A 167 3.87 6.39 3.74
C VAL A 167 3.67 5.53 4.98
N SER A 168 4.44 5.78 6.03
CA SER A 168 4.44 4.93 7.22
C SER A 168 4.37 5.75 8.50
N ALA A 169 3.62 5.23 9.47
CA ALA A 169 3.60 5.71 10.84
C ALA A 169 4.44 4.79 11.73
N GLU A 170 5.37 5.35 12.49
CA GLU A 170 6.23 4.62 13.40
C GLU A 170 6.50 5.47 14.65
N ALA A 171 6.13 4.96 15.84
CA ALA A 171 6.33 5.64 17.11
C ALA A 171 5.83 7.11 17.15
N GLY A 172 4.64 7.37 16.59
CA GLY A 172 4.05 8.72 16.52
C GLY A 172 4.65 9.64 15.45
N HIS A 173 5.48 9.11 14.58
CA HIS A 173 6.13 9.84 13.49
C HIS A 173 5.70 9.31 12.12
N TRP A 174 5.70 10.21 11.14
CA TRP A 174 5.40 9.89 9.75
C TRP A 174 6.60 10.11 8.82
#